data_752f4dd55ab7192a9c0ab41f1da9b864
#
_entry.id   752f4dd55ab7192a9c0ab41f1da9b864
#
_cell.length_a   1.000
_cell.length_b   1.000
_cell.length_c   1.000
_cell.angle_alpha   90.00
_cell.angle_beta   90.00
_cell.angle_gamma   90.00
#
_symmetry.space_group_name_H-M   'P 1'
#
loop_
_entity.id
_entity.type
_entity.pdbx_description
1 polymer ?
#
loop_
_entity_poly.entity_id
_entity_poly.type
_entity_poly.pdbx_seq_one_letter_code
_entity_poly.pdbx_strand_id
1 'polypeptide(L)'
;MRRTLRVTPGIGLTWAICTAATAGVIARPFRLPEAVWAVAGAVALLALGLLPLAAGLTAVGKGMDVYLFLIGMMLLSETARQQGLFDWIAATAARGARGSPVRLFALVYVTGIVTTTFLSNDATAVVLTPAVYAAARKAKADPLPLLFACALIANAASFVLPISNPANLVLYGGTMPPLGQWFASFALPSVAAIAVTYVALRWTERARLVGQCETEIARTPLTIGGKAALAGIVVTAVVLLLASAFDVQLGLPTCIAGVATTLAICLLVRMSPLMVVRDVSWSVLPLVAGLFVLVEALDHSGVIGHVAAWLRAEAADPARAAITAGTALAFGSNLVNNLPAGLIASTAVAQAQPPRVVVDALLIGVDLGPNLSITGSLATILWLQAIRREGLDVGFLRFLKVGAVTMIPALAAALGTRLLIG
;
A
#
# COMPACT_ATOMS: atom_id res chain seq x y z
N MET A 1 -35.61 -2.91 18.12
CA MET A 1 -36.33 -1.69 17.76
C MET A 1 -35.59 -1.06 16.57
N ARG A 2 -36.08 -1.19 15.33
CA ARG A 2 -35.44 -0.68 14.11
C ARG A 2 -35.63 0.86 14.07
N ARG A 3 -34.65 1.64 14.48
CA ARG A 3 -34.58 3.07 14.13
C ARG A 3 -34.23 3.14 12.64
N THR A 4 -35.22 3.31 11.80
CA THR A 4 -35.02 3.72 10.41
C THR A 4 -34.31 5.07 10.43
N LEU A 5 -33.13 5.13 9.83
CA LEU A 5 -32.40 6.37 9.56
C LEU A 5 -33.35 7.32 8.79
N ARG A 6 -33.85 8.34 9.44
CA ARG A 6 -34.42 9.50 8.73
C ARG A 6 -33.26 10.26 8.12
N VAL A 7 -32.92 9.94 6.86
CA VAL A 7 -31.89 10.65 6.10
C VAL A 7 -32.41 12.09 5.94
N THR A 8 -31.83 13.00 6.71
CA THR A 8 -32.07 14.43 6.48
C THR A 8 -31.40 14.83 5.15
N PRO A 9 -31.93 15.86 4.44
CA PRO A 9 -31.35 16.29 3.16
C PRO A 9 -29.82 16.50 3.21
N GLY A 10 -29.29 17.01 4.32
CA GLY A 10 -27.85 17.21 4.52
C GLY A 10 -27.03 15.91 4.58
N ILE A 11 -27.56 14.87 5.27
CA ILE A 11 -26.88 13.57 5.36
C ILE A 11 -26.82 12.89 3.97
N GLY A 12 -27.92 12.91 3.21
CA GLY A 12 -27.96 12.36 1.85
C GLY A 12 -26.98 13.05 0.92
N LEU A 13 -26.85 14.37 1.02
CA LEU A 13 -25.90 15.15 0.23
C LEU A 13 -24.45 14.85 0.61
N THR A 14 -24.16 14.69 1.91
CA THR A 14 -22.83 14.26 2.39
C THR A 14 -22.44 12.92 1.77
N TRP A 15 -23.33 11.94 1.81
CA TRP A 15 -23.06 10.61 1.22
C TRP A 15 -22.86 10.68 -0.29
N ALA A 16 -23.68 11.49 -0.99
CA ALA A 16 -23.53 11.67 -2.44
C ALA A 16 -22.17 12.28 -2.80
N ILE A 17 -21.73 13.31 -2.07
CA ILE A 17 -20.42 13.95 -2.29
C ILE A 17 -19.28 12.97 -1.98
N CYS A 18 -19.32 12.27 -0.85
CA CYS A 18 -18.30 11.28 -0.49
C CYS A 18 -18.21 10.14 -1.52
N THR A 19 -19.37 9.63 -1.98
CA THR A 19 -19.43 8.59 -3.01
C THR A 19 -18.90 9.09 -4.34
N ALA A 20 -19.30 10.29 -4.79
CA ALA A 20 -18.83 10.89 -6.03
C ALA A 20 -17.31 11.17 -5.99
N ALA A 21 -16.80 11.70 -4.88
CA ALA A 21 -15.37 11.92 -4.69
C ALA A 21 -14.58 10.61 -4.74
N THR A 22 -15.03 9.57 -4.01
CA THR A 22 -14.39 8.23 -4.01
C THR A 22 -14.45 7.60 -5.41
N ALA A 23 -15.60 7.67 -6.09
CA ALA A 23 -15.71 7.19 -7.47
C ALA A 23 -14.77 7.96 -8.42
N GLY A 24 -14.62 9.27 -8.23
CA GLY A 24 -13.67 10.09 -8.98
C GLY A 24 -12.21 9.71 -8.74
N VAL A 25 -11.83 9.42 -7.49
CA VAL A 25 -10.48 8.90 -7.13
C VAL A 25 -10.20 7.59 -7.86
N ILE A 26 -11.17 6.70 -7.95
CA ILE A 26 -11.02 5.37 -8.56
C ILE A 26 -11.04 5.45 -10.09
N ALA A 27 -12.05 6.10 -10.66
CA ALA A 27 -12.32 6.12 -12.10
C ALA A 27 -11.44 7.13 -12.85
N ARG A 28 -10.94 8.17 -12.15
CA ARG A 28 -10.11 9.27 -12.73
C ARG A 28 -10.69 9.85 -14.00
N PRO A 29 -11.94 10.31 -13.99
CA PRO A 29 -12.53 10.91 -15.16
C PRO A 29 -11.65 12.08 -15.65
N PHE A 30 -11.66 12.31 -16.94
CA PHE A 30 -10.86 13.36 -17.61
C PHE A 30 -9.34 13.21 -17.41
N ARG A 31 -8.85 12.04 -16.95
CA ARG A 31 -7.42 11.79 -16.61
C ARG A 31 -6.87 12.72 -15.53
N LEU A 32 -7.74 13.30 -14.71
CA LEU A 32 -7.32 14.13 -13.58
C LEU A 32 -6.71 13.26 -12.47
N PRO A 33 -5.68 13.77 -11.75
CA PRO A 33 -5.13 13.10 -10.59
C PRO A 33 -6.18 12.82 -9.52
N GLU A 34 -6.02 11.74 -8.77
CA GLU A 34 -6.89 11.33 -7.68
C GLU A 34 -7.09 12.42 -6.63
N ALA A 35 -6.01 13.15 -6.35
CA ALA A 35 -6.02 14.27 -5.39
C ALA A 35 -7.07 15.32 -5.72
N VAL A 36 -7.30 15.59 -7.02
CA VAL A 36 -8.31 16.56 -7.45
C VAL A 36 -9.70 16.17 -6.96
N TRP A 37 -10.06 14.91 -7.07
CA TRP A 37 -11.36 14.39 -6.68
C TRP A 37 -11.55 14.38 -5.16
N ALA A 38 -10.54 13.93 -4.42
CA ALA A 38 -10.60 13.92 -2.96
C ALA A 38 -10.66 15.34 -2.39
N VAL A 39 -9.82 16.26 -2.90
CA VAL A 39 -9.82 17.66 -2.46
C VAL A 39 -11.09 18.38 -2.87
N ALA A 40 -11.61 18.18 -4.09
CA ALA A 40 -12.86 18.77 -4.53
C ALA A 40 -14.04 18.32 -3.65
N GLY A 41 -14.10 17.02 -3.31
CA GLY A 41 -15.11 16.51 -2.37
C GLY A 41 -14.99 17.13 -0.98
N ALA A 42 -13.77 17.23 -0.43
CA ALA A 42 -13.50 17.86 0.84
C ALA A 42 -13.92 19.35 0.86
N VAL A 43 -13.52 20.10 -0.17
CA VAL A 43 -13.89 21.52 -0.32
C VAL A 43 -15.40 21.67 -0.47
N ALA A 44 -16.07 20.81 -1.23
CA ALA A 44 -17.53 20.86 -1.38
C ALA A 44 -18.24 20.65 -0.04
N LEU A 45 -17.80 19.70 0.79
CA LEU A 45 -18.37 19.46 2.11
C LEU A 45 -18.23 20.66 3.04
N LEU A 46 -17.06 21.31 3.04
CA LEU A 46 -16.80 22.51 3.84
C LEU A 46 -17.57 23.73 3.33
N ALA A 47 -17.57 23.97 2.02
CA ALA A 47 -18.23 25.12 1.40
C ALA A 47 -19.76 25.07 1.53
N LEU A 48 -20.34 23.86 1.51
CA LEU A 48 -21.79 23.66 1.70
C LEU A 48 -22.20 23.60 3.18
N GLY A 49 -21.23 23.75 4.11
CA GLY A 49 -21.50 23.71 5.56
C GLY A 49 -21.95 22.33 6.07
N LEU A 50 -21.69 21.25 5.30
CA LEU A 50 -21.99 19.88 5.68
C LEU A 50 -21.00 19.32 6.71
N LEU A 51 -19.78 19.88 6.74
CA LEU A 51 -18.77 19.64 7.76
C LEU A 51 -18.28 20.99 8.28
N PRO A 52 -18.26 21.24 9.62
CA PRO A 52 -17.67 22.44 10.18
C PRO A 52 -16.19 22.58 9.79
N LEU A 53 -15.73 23.80 9.46
CA LEU A 53 -14.35 24.06 9.07
C LEU A 53 -13.35 23.58 10.13
N ALA A 54 -13.67 23.79 11.42
CA ALA A 54 -12.83 23.33 12.53
C ALA A 54 -12.66 21.80 12.53
N ALA A 55 -13.74 21.05 12.24
CA ALA A 55 -13.69 19.59 12.13
C ALA A 55 -12.84 19.16 10.92
N GLY A 56 -12.99 19.84 9.78
CA GLY A 56 -12.16 19.57 8.60
C GLY A 56 -10.68 19.81 8.85
N LEU A 57 -10.32 20.92 9.50
CA LEU A 57 -8.92 21.21 9.86
C LEU A 57 -8.37 20.19 10.87
N THR A 58 -9.17 19.79 11.85
CA THR A 58 -8.80 18.73 12.80
C THR A 58 -8.57 17.40 12.08
N ALA A 59 -9.43 17.06 11.12
CA ALA A 59 -9.26 15.84 10.30
C ALA A 59 -7.96 15.84 9.53
N VAL A 60 -7.60 16.95 8.87
CA VAL A 60 -6.30 17.10 8.20
C VAL A 60 -5.15 16.92 9.20
N GLY A 61 -5.26 17.52 10.40
CA GLY A 61 -4.24 17.40 11.45
C GLY A 61 -4.01 15.96 11.93
N LYS A 62 -5.07 15.14 11.98
CA LYS A 62 -4.95 13.70 12.33
C LYS A 62 -4.02 12.93 11.38
N GLY A 63 -3.86 13.39 10.13
CA GLY A 63 -3.00 12.77 9.12
C GLY A 63 -1.52 13.13 9.23
N MET A 64 -1.07 13.96 10.18
CA MET A 64 0.29 14.51 10.21
C MET A 64 1.38 13.43 10.19
N ASP A 65 1.22 12.38 11.00
CA ASP A 65 2.18 11.27 11.05
C ASP A 65 2.28 10.55 9.69
N VAL A 66 1.13 10.33 9.04
CA VAL A 66 1.06 9.71 7.70
C VAL A 66 1.72 10.59 6.64
N TYR A 67 1.52 11.92 6.68
CA TYR A 67 2.15 12.83 5.71
C TYR A 67 3.66 12.84 5.85
N LEU A 68 4.17 12.93 7.08
CA LEU A 68 5.61 12.91 7.35
C LEU A 68 6.23 11.58 6.91
N PHE A 69 5.56 10.46 7.20
CA PHE A 69 5.98 9.14 6.73
C PHE A 69 6.06 9.09 5.19
N LEU A 70 5.01 9.53 4.50
CA LEU A 70 4.95 9.54 3.03
C LEU A 70 6.07 10.41 2.44
N ILE A 71 6.31 11.61 2.98
CA ILE A 71 7.38 12.50 2.52
C ILE A 71 8.73 11.80 2.59
N GLY A 72 9.06 11.21 3.74
CA GLY A 72 10.33 10.51 3.94
C GLY A 72 10.51 9.33 2.99
N MET A 73 9.49 8.47 2.88
CA MET A 73 9.54 7.28 2.03
C MET A 73 9.58 7.62 0.55
N MET A 74 8.83 8.64 0.10
CA MET A 74 8.85 9.08 -1.30
C MET A 74 10.22 9.65 -1.69
N LEU A 75 10.82 10.48 -0.82
CA LEU A 75 12.16 11.02 -1.05
C LEU A 75 13.21 9.90 -1.12
N LEU A 76 13.17 8.96 -0.19
CA LEU A 76 14.11 7.84 -0.13
C LEU A 76 13.98 6.94 -1.37
N SER A 77 12.74 6.58 -1.75
CA SER A 77 12.46 5.75 -2.93
C SER A 77 12.89 6.44 -4.22
N GLU A 78 12.57 7.73 -4.37
CA GLU A 78 12.93 8.49 -5.56
C GLU A 78 14.45 8.70 -5.68
N THR A 79 15.12 8.96 -4.56
CA THR A 79 16.60 9.04 -4.53
C THR A 79 17.22 7.71 -4.96
N ALA A 80 16.73 6.59 -4.41
CA ALA A 80 17.22 5.26 -4.77
C ALA A 80 16.99 4.95 -6.26
N ARG A 81 15.84 5.38 -6.82
CA ARG A 81 15.51 5.24 -8.25
C ARG A 81 16.49 6.02 -9.11
N GLN A 82 16.72 7.31 -8.83
CA GLN A 82 17.62 8.16 -9.61
C GLN A 82 19.08 7.69 -9.54
N GLN A 83 19.47 7.02 -8.46
CA GLN A 83 20.81 6.43 -8.31
C GLN A 83 20.93 5.03 -8.95
N GLY A 84 19.88 4.53 -9.63
CA GLY A 84 19.89 3.27 -10.38
C GLY A 84 19.90 2.02 -9.50
N LEU A 85 19.50 2.13 -8.22
CA LEU A 85 19.50 1.00 -7.29
C LEU A 85 18.55 -0.10 -7.77
N PHE A 86 17.33 0.26 -8.18
CA PHE A 86 16.33 -0.71 -8.62
C PHE A 86 16.70 -1.39 -9.94
N ASP A 87 17.31 -0.64 -10.88
CA ASP A 87 17.82 -1.20 -12.13
C ASP A 87 18.94 -2.22 -11.87
N TRP A 88 19.84 -1.91 -10.92
CA TRP A 88 20.88 -2.82 -10.50
C TRP A 88 20.32 -4.08 -9.84
N ILE A 89 19.33 -3.95 -8.96
CA ILE A 89 18.66 -5.08 -8.30
C ILE A 89 17.98 -5.97 -9.33
N ALA A 90 17.19 -5.40 -10.25
CA ALA A 90 16.48 -6.14 -11.30
C ALA A 90 17.46 -6.85 -12.27
N ALA A 91 18.53 -6.17 -12.68
CA ALA A 91 19.58 -6.77 -13.50
C ALA A 91 20.33 -7.90 -12.77
N THR A 92 20.52 -7.77 -11.44
CA THR A 92 21.14 -8.81 -10.62
C THR A 92 20.23 -10.04 -10.50
N ALA A 93 18.92 -9.84 -10.34
CA ALA A 93 17.93 -10.92 -10.36
C ALA A 93 17.93 -11.64 -11.73
N ALA A 94 17.95 -10.87 -12.83
CA ALA A 94 17.98 -11.44 -14.18
C ALA A 94 19.23 -12.29 -14.44
N ARG A 95 20.40 -11.85 -13.99
CA ARG A 95 21.64 -12.66 -14.04
C ARG A 95 21.57 -13.91 -13.18
N GLY A 96 21.03 -13.77 -11.97
CA GLY A 96 20.85 -14.89 -11.03
C GLY A 96 19.92 -15.98 -11.54
N ALA A 97 19.07 -15.65 -12.51
CA ALA A 97 18.14 -16.59 -13.13
C ALA A 97 18.83 -17.69 -13.95
N ARG A 98 20.06 -17.45 -14.47
CA ARG A 98 20.85 -18.41 -15.21
C ARG A 98 20.05 -19.09 -16.34
N GLY A 99 19.30 -18.31 -17.11
CA GLY A 99 18.49 -18.80 -18.22
C GLY A 99 17.12 -19.41 -17.86
N SER A 100 16.75 -19.49 -16.58
CA SER A 100 15.47 -20.08 -16.15
C SER A 100 14.42 -19.01 -15.87
N PRO A 101 13.29 -18.97 -16.64
CA PRO A 101 12.18 -18.05 -16.38
C PRO A 101 11.55 -18.23 -14.99
N VAL A 102 11.46 -19.48 -14.53
CA VAL A 102 10.92 -19.80 -13.19
C VAL A 102 11.81 -19.24 -12.07
N ARG A 103 13.15 -19.34 -12.25
CA ARG A 103 14.11 -18.78 -11.29
C ARG A 103 14.08 -17.25 -11.33
N LEU A 104 13.96 -16.66 -12.54
CA LEU A 104 13.79 -15.21 -12.69
C LEU A 104 12.53 -14.71 -11.95
N PHE A 105 11.42 -15.41 -12.14
CA PHE A 105 10.17 -15.10 -11.43
C PHE A 105 10.36 -15.16 -9.91
N ALA A 106 11.00 -16.21 -9.38
CA ALA A 106 11.26 -16.33 -7.95
C ALA A 106 12.16 -15.21 -7.42
N LEU A 107 13.22 -14.84 -8.14
CA LEU A 107 14.14 -13.78 -7.75
C LEU A 107 13.46 -12.41 -7.78
N VAL A 108 12.65 -12.12 -8.80
CA VAL A 108 11.84 -10.89 -8.86
C VAL A 108 10.83 -10.84 -7.72
N TYR A 109 10.19 -11.97 -7.41
CA TYR A 109 9.25 -12.06 -6.30
C TYR A 109 9.93 -11.75 -4.95
N VAL A 110 11.10 -12.35 -4.69
CA VAL A 110 11.89 -12.07 -3.48
C VAL A 110 12.34 -10.61 -3.44
N THR A 111 12.76 -10.06 -4.58
CA THR A 111 13.09 -8.63 -4.68
C THR A 111 11.90 -7.75 -4.31
N GLY A 112 10.70 -8.10 -4.78
CA GLY A 112 9.46 -7.41 -4.43
C GLY A 112 9.15 -7.49 -2.94
N ILE A 113 9.35 -8.66 -2.29
CA ILE A 113 9.22 -8.81 -0.83
C ILE A 113 10.13 -7.81 -0.12
N VAL A 114 11.42 -7.81 -0.45
CA VAL A 114 12.41 -6.93 0.20
C VAL A 114 12.06 -5.46 -0.03
N THR A 115 11.75 -5.08 -1.26
CA THR A 115 11.40 -3.69 -1.59
C THR A 115 10.14 -3.23 -0.84
N THR A 116 9.08 -4.03 -0.83
CA THR A 116 7.83 -3.70 -0.13
C THR A 116 8.07 -3.59 1.37
N THR A 117 8.79 -4.55 1.95
CA THR A 117 9.03 -4.62 3.39
C THR A 117 9.80 -3.40 3.92
N PHE A 118 10.84 -2.95 3.20
CA PHE A 118 11.75 -1.91 3.70
C PHE A 118 11.55 -0.51 3.09
N LEU A 119 10.82 -0.42 1.99
CA LEU A 119 10.55 0.87 1.36
C LEU A 119 9.05 1.20 1.33
N SER A 120 8.23 0.42 0.71
CA SER A 120 6.76 0.44 0.73
C SER A 120 6.18 -0.32 -0.47
N ASN A 121 4.88 -0.58 -0.42
CA ASN A 121 4.12 -1.13 -1.55
C ASN A 121 4.16 -0.19 -2.77
N ASP A 122 4.11 1.12 -2.57
CA ASP A 122 4.18 2.11 -3.66
C ASP A 122 5.53 2.09 -4.36
N ALA A 123 6.65 1.94 -3.63
CA ALA A 123 7.98 1.81 -4.22
C ALA A 123 8.08 0.57 -5.13
N THR A 124 7.50 -0.56 -4.71
CA THR A 124 7.44 -1.78 -5.53
C THR A 124 6.62 -1.56 -6.79
N ALA A 125 5.48 -0.90 -6.67
CA ALA A 125 4.58 -0.67 -7.80
C ALA A 125 5.14 0.36 -8.81
N VAL A 126 5.72 1.46 -8.33
CA VAL A 126 6.10 2.60 -9.18
C VAL A 126 7.54 2.50 -9.65
N VAL A 127 8.45 2.02 -8.81
CA VAL A 127 9.89 2.10 -9.05
C VAL A 127 10.47 0.74 -9.47
N LEU A 128 10.12 -0.33 -8.75
CA LEU A 128 10.64 -1.65 -9.09
C LEU A 128 10.02 -2.19 -10.39
N THR A 129 8.75 -1.91 -10.66
CA THR A 129 8.04 -2.44 -11.84
C THR A 129 8.70 -2.05 -13.17
N PRO A 130 9.05 -0.79 -13.47
CA PRO A 130 9.78 -0.44 -14.69
C PRO A 130 11.16 -1.10 -14.78
N ALA A 131 11.89 -1.18 -13.67
CA ALA A 131 13.19 -1.83 -13.62
C ALA A 131 13.10 -3.34 -13.93
N VAL A 132 12.09 -4.02 -13.39
CA VAL A 132 11.80 -5.42 -13.70
C VAL A 132 11.40 -5.60 -15.17
N TYR A 133 10.59 -4.70 -15.73
CA TYR A 133 10.26 -4.72 -17.15
C TYR A 133 11.51 -4.62 -18.03
N ALA A 134 12.39 -3.65 -17.76
CA ALA A 134 13.63 -3.46 -18.49
C ALA A 134 14.55 -4.71 -18.38
N ALA A 135 14.65 -5.30 -17.20
CA ALA A 135 15.42 -6.51 -16.97
C ALA A 135 14.81 -7.72 -17.70
N ALA A 136 13.49 -7.89 -17.70
CA ALA A 136 12.79 -8.93 -18.44
C ALA A 136 13.04 -8.83 -19.94
N ARG A 137 12.98 -7.62 -20.51
CA ARG A 137 13.27 -7.35 -21.92
C ARG A 137 14.72 -7.73 -22.29
N LYS A 138 15.69 -7.35 -21.46
CA LYS A 138 17.09 -7.73 -21.63
C LYS A 138 17.31 -9.25 -21.55
N ALA A 139 16.56 -9.92 -20.67
CA ALA A 139 16.60 -11.37 -20.50
C ALA A 139 15.79 -12.13 -21.58
N LYS A 140 15.11 -11.43 -22.50
CA LYS A 140 14.18 -12.00 -23.48
C LYS A 140 13.12 -12.90 -22.83
N ALA A 141 12.70 -12.56 -21.61
CA ALA A 141 11.66 -13.25 -20.87
C ALA A 141 10.30 -12.58 -21.12
N ASP A 142 9.20 -13.34 -20.95
CA ASP A 142 7.86 -12.74 -20.91
C ASP A 142 7.76 -11.84 -19.67
N PRO A 143 7.56 -10.50 -19.83
CA PRO A 143 7.56 -9.58 -18.70
C PRO A 143 6.33 -9.75 -17.81
N LEU A 144 5.20 -10.23 -18.35
CA LEU A 144 3.91 -10.14 -17.69
C LEU A 144 3.81 -10.92 -16.38
N PRO A 145 4.32 -12.18 -16.26
CA PRO A 145 4.35 -12.87 -14.97
C PRO A 145 5.16 -12.12 -13.91
N LEU A 146 6.27 -11.48 -14.33
CA LEU A 146 7.17 -10.74 -13.45
C LEU A 146 6.51 -9.43 -12.98
N LEU A 147 5.74 -8.79 -13.84
CA LEU A 147 4.99 -7.57 -13.52
C LEU A 147 3.82 -7.88 -12.58
N PHE A 148 3.10 -8.99 -12.78
CA PHE A 148 2.12 -9.45 -11.80
C PHE A 148 2.76 -9.78 -10.45
N ALA A 149 3.97 -10.35 -10.43
CA ALA A 149 4.71 -10.56 -9.19
C ALA A 149 4.93 -9.24 -8.44
N CYS A 150 5.35 -8.16 -9.13
CA CYS A 150 5.48 -6.82 -8.52
C CYS A 150 4.14 -6.30 -7.97
N ALA A 151 3.05 -6.39 -8.75
CA ALA A 151 1.74 -5.89 -8.32
C ALA A 151 1.22 -6.60 -7.06
N LEU A 152 1.26 -7.95 -7.07
CA LEU A 152 0.63 -8.73 -6.02
C LEU A 152 1.46 -8.82 -4.75
N ILE A 153 2.81 -8.83 -4.87
CA ILE A 153 3.69 -8.82 -3.70
C ILE A 153 3.71 -7.46 -3.00
N ALA A 154 3.49 -6.37 -3.72
CA ALA A 154 3.35 -5.04 -3.15
C ALA A 154 2.27 -4.99 -2.05
N ASN A 155 1.18 -5.71 -2.24
CA ASN A 155 0.11 -5.80 -1.24
C ASN A 155 0.30 -7.00 -0.28
N ALA A 156 0.78 -8.17 -0.76
CA ALA A 156 0.93 -9.35 0.08
C ALA A 156 2.06 -9.24 1.13
N ALA A 157 3.08 -8.41 0.89
CA ALA A 157 4.13 -8.10 1.85
C ALA A 157 3.90 -6.81 2.64
N SER A 158 2.74 -6.16 2.48
CA SER A 158 2.43 -4.84 3.06
C SER A 158 2.39 -4.81 4.58
N PHE A 159 2.08 -5.91 5.23
CA PHE A 159 1.99 -6.02 6.69
C PHE A 159 3.14 -6.80 7.34
N VAL A 160 4.25 -7.03 6.61
CA VAL A 160 5.47 -7.63 7.19
C VAL A 160 6.05 -6.71 8.28
N LEU A 161 6.18 -5.42 7.98
CA LEU A 161 6.60 -4.40 8.93
C LEU A 161 5.58 -3.25 8.99
N PRO A 162 5.52 -2.49 10.08
CA PRO A 162 4.65 -1.31 10.18
C PRO A 162 4.85 -0.32 9.02
N ILE A 163 6.08 -0.22 8.53
CA ILE A 163 6.52 0.72 7.49
C ILE A 163 6.24 0.25 6.06
N SER A 164 5.79 -0.99 5.87
CA SER A 164 5.65 -1.59 4.53
C SER A 164 4.49 -0.99 3.72
N ASN A 165 3.53 -0.33 4.38
CA ASN A 165 2.39 0.31 3.74
C ASN A 165 1.90 1.51 4.57
N PRO A 166 1.65 2.69 3.97
CA PRO A 166 1.02 3.81 4.65
C PRO A 166 -0.34 3.47 5.30
N ALA A 167 -1.09 2.51 4.76
CA ALA A 167 -2.36 2.05 5.31
C ALA A 167 -2.22 1.47 6.73
N ASN A 168 -1.04 0.96 7.09
CA ASN A 168 -0.75 0.47 8.45
C ASN A 168 -0.81 1.60 9.47
N LEU A 169 -0.18 2.75 9.13
CA LEU A 169 -0.21 3.94 9.97
C LEU A 169 -1.63 4.54 10.04
N VAL A 170 -2.35 4.47 8.91
CA VAL A 170 -3.73 4.96 8.83
C VAL A 170 -4.66 4.14 9.72
N LEU A 171 -4.59 2.81 9.67
CA LEU A 171 -5.49 1.94 10.43
C LEU A 171 -5.25 2.03 11.93
N TYR A 172 -4.00 1.95 12.36
CA TYR A 172 -3.65 2.01 13.78
C TYR A 172 -3.64 3.45 14.33
N GLY A 173 -3.44 4.47 13.46
CA GLY A 173 -3.33 5.87 13.88
C GLY A 173 -2.25 6.03 14.96
N GLY A 174 -2.59 6.75 16.03
CA GLY A 174 -1.70 6.97 17.18
C GLY A 174 -1.51 5.75 18.12
N THR A 175 -2.11 4.60 17.80
CA THR A 175 -2.07 3.38 18.64
C THR A 175 -1.30 2.24 17.98
N MET A 176 -0.25 2.57 17.21
CA MET A 176 0.61 1.58 16.55
C MET A 176 1.22 0.63 17.59
N PRO A 177 1.08 -0.70 17.45
CA PRO A 177 1.67 -1.63 18.40
C PRO A 177 3.20 -1.63 18.29
N PRO A 178 3.92 -1.79 19.42
CA PRO A 178 5.36 -1.97 19.42
C PRO A 178 5.80 -3.12 18.52
N LEU A 179 7.00 -3.03 17.97
CA LEU A 179 7.52 -3.97 16.96
C LEU A 179 7.42 -5.45 17.40
N GLY A 180 7.70 -5.76 18.66
CA GLY A 180 7.57 -7.12 19.18
C GLY A 180 6.14 -7.66 19.10
N GLN A 181 5.17 -6.82 19.42
CA GLN A 181 3.76 -7.16 19.29
C GLN A 181 3.30 -7.23 17.83
N TRP A 182 3.88 -6.38 16.96
CA TRP A 182 3.64 -6.46 15.53
C TRP A 182 4.07 -7.82 14.97
N PHE A 183 5.30 -8.26 15.28
CA PHE A 183 5.77 -9.57 14.84
C PHE A 183 4.95 -10.72 15.41
N ALA A 184 4.53 -10.64 16.67
CA ALA A 184 3.66 -11.65 17.26
C ALA A 184 2.32 -11.78 16.49
N SER A 185 1.75 -10.66 16.02
CA SER A 185 0.50 -10.65 15.26
C SER A 185 0.69 -11.02 13.79
N PHE A 186 1.74 -10.55 13.13
CA PHE A 186 1.81 -10.51 11.66
C PHE A 186 2.93 -11.35 11.03
N ALA A 187 3.92 -11.85 11.78
CA ALA A 187 5.01 -12.60 11.16
C ALA A 187 4.51 -13.86 10.43
N LEU A 188 3.75 -14.72 11.12
CA LEU A 188 3.23 -15.94 10.50
C LEU A 188 2.15 -15.66 9.44
N PRO A 189 1.17 -14.74 9.65
CA PRO A 189 0.24 -14.32 8.62
C PRO A 189 0.91 -13.77 7.35
N SER A 190 1.98 -12.97 7.49
CA SER A 190 2.74 -12.43 6.36
C SER A 190 3.43 -13.54 5.57
N VAL A 191 4.10 -14.47 6.26
CA VAL A 191 4.73 -15.63 5.59
C VAL A 191 3.69 -16.46 4.85
N ALA A 192 2.53 -16.71 5.47
CA ALA A 192 1.44 -17.46 4.84
C ALA A 192 0.90 -16.72 3.59
N ALA A 193 0.60 -15.42 3.71
CA ALA A 193 0.13 -14.60 2.59
C ALA A 193 1.12 -14.59 1.43
N ILE A 194 2.40 -14.33 1.71
CA ILE A 194 3.47 -14.28 0.72
C ILE A 194 3.65 -15.64 0.03
N ALA A 195 3.69 -16.73 0.80
CA ALA A 195 3.89 -18.08 0.25
C ALA A 195 2.72 -18.52 -0.62
N VAL A 196 1.48 -18.32 -0.14
CA VAL A 196 0.27 -18.68 -0.91
C VAL A 196 0.15 -17.83 -2.16
N THR A 197 0.41 -16.52 -2.08
CA THR A 197 0.41 -15.63 -3.25
C THR A 197 1.47 -16.09 -4.28
N TYR A 198 2.67 -16.47 -3.84
CA TYR A 198 3.72 -17.00 -4.72
C TYR A 198 3.26 -18.27 -5.46
N VAL A 199 2.77 -19.25 -4.72
CA VAL A 199 2.34 -20.53 -5.28
C VAL A 199 1.19 -20.35 -6.26
N ALA A 200 0.15 -19.59 -5.86
CA ALA A 200 -1.02 -19.33 -6.67
C ALA A 200 -0.67 -18.56 -7.95
N LEU A 201 0.15 -17.52 -7.85
CA LEU A 201 0.58 -16.73 -9.01
C LEU A 201 1.47 -17.55 -9.95
N ARG A 202 2.44 -18.30 -9.42
CA ARG A 202 3.27 -19.20 -10.23
C ARG A 202 2.43 -20.23 -10.96
N TRP A 203 1.41 -20.79 -10.31
CA TRP A 203 0.50 -21.75 -10.94
C TRP A 203 -0.34 -21.08 -12.04
N THR A 204 -0.85 -19.88 -11.81
CA THR A 204 -1.66 -19.12 -12.77
C THR A 204 -0.87 -18.75 -14.01
N GLU A 205 0.38 -18.30 -13.85
CA GLU A 205 1.23 -17.84 -14.94
C GLU A 205 2.18 -18.93 -15.49
N ARG A 206 2.05 -20.21 -15.07
CA ARG A 206 2.97 -21.30 -15.42
C ARG A 206 3.16 -21.50 -16.93
N ALA A 207 2.13 -21.25 -17.73
CA ALA A 207 2.19 -21.40 -19.19
C ALA A 207 3.08 -20.34 -19.86
N ARG A 208 3.40 -19.24 -19.14
CA ARG A 208 4.27 -18.16 -19.62
C ARG A 208 5.69 -18.25 -19.06
N LEU A 209 5.89 -19.08 -18.04
CA LEU A 209 7.18 -19.32 -17.38
C LEU A 209 7.93 -20.48 -18.04
N VAL A 210 7.84 -20.60 -19.36
CA VAL A 210 8.45 -21.66 -20.16
C VAL A 210 9.55 -21.13 -21.05
N GLY A 211 10.39 -22.02 -21.58
CA GLY A 211 11.51 -21.65 -22.46
C GLY A 211 12.79 -21.33 -21.69
N GLN A 212 13.67 -20.57 -22.34
CA GLN A 212 14.94 -20.12 -21.78
C GLN A 212 15.07 -18.61 -21.89
N CYS A 213 15.62 -18.00 -20.87
CA CYS A 213 16.00 -16.60 -20.88
C CYS A 213 17.45 -16.44 -21.36
N GLU A 214 17.80 -15.21 -21.77
CA GLU A 214 19.18 -14.83 -22.08
C GLU A 214 20.07 -15.01 -20.84
N THR A 215 21.24 -15.63 -21.01
CA THR A 215 22.18 -15.88 -19.93
C THR A 215 23.29 -14.84 -19.87
N GLU A 216 23.60 -14.19 -21.00
CA GLU A 216 24.65 -13.17 -21.10
C GLU A 216 24.11 -11.78 -20.80
N ILE A 217 23.82 -11.50 -19.55
CA ILE A 217 23.40 -10.17 -19.10
C ILE A 217 24.63 -9.45 -18.54
N ALA A 218 24.99 -8.33 -19.14
CA ALA A 218 26.13 -7.53 -18.75
C ALA A 218 26.11 -7.16 -17.25
N ARG A 219 27.27 -7.25 -16.60
CA ARG A 219 27.42 -6.81 -15.21
C ARG A 219 27.51 -5.29 -15.17
N THR A 220 26.50 -4.65 -14.62
CA THR A 220 26.56 -3.22 -14.31
C THR A 220 26.92 -3.07 -12.83
N PRO A 221 28.05 -2.47 -12.49
CA PRO A 221 28.39 -2.25 -11.09
C PRO A 221 27.43 -1.23 -10.47
N LEU A 222 27.09 -1.41 -9.19
CA LEU A 222 26.28 -0.44 -8.45
C LEU A 222 27.11 0.85 -8.29
N THR A 223 26.53 1.96 -8.68
CA THR A 223 27.15 3.30 -8.55
C THR A 223 27.44 3.65 -7.10
N ILE A 224 28.30 4.63 -6.86
CA ILE A 224 28.55 5.15 -5.50
C ILE A 224 27.24 5.68 -4.90
N GLY A 225 26.44 6.42 -5.67
CA GLY A 225 25.13 6.90 -5.25
C GLY A 225 24.15 5.75 -4.94
N GLY A 226 24.16 4.70 -5.76
CA GLY A 226 23.32 3.50 -5.51
C GLY A 226 23.72 2.74 -4.23
N LYS A 227 25.04 2.65 -3.94
CA LYS A 227 25.51 2.07 -2.66
C LYS A 227 25.11 2.95 -1.47
N ALA A 228 25.21 4.26 -1.60
CA ALA A 228 24.78 5.19 -0.57
C ALA A 228 23.26 5.14 -0.36
N ALA A 229 22.48 5.00 -1.45
CA ALA A 229 21.02 4.82 -1.35
C ALA A 229 20.65 3.52 -0.63
N LEU A 230 21.32 2.41 -0.95
CA LEU A 230 21.12 1.14 -0.24
C LEU A 230 21.48 1.28 1.26
N ALA A 231 22.62 1.90 1.58
CA ALA A 231 22.99 2.16 2.96
C ALA A 231 21.97 3.06 3.67
N GLY A 232 21.48 4.11 3.01
CA GLY A 232 20.43 5.00 3.52
C GLY A 232 19.12 4.27 3.81
N ILE A 233 18.69 3.35 2.94
CA ILE A 233 17.51 2.50 3.15
C ILE A 233 17.72 1.63 4.39
N VAL A 234 18.88 0.98 4.52
CA VAL A 234 19.20 0.14 5.70
C VAL A 234 19.20 0.96 6.98
N VAL A 235 19.85 2.14 6.97
CA VAL A 235 19.88 3.04 8.14
C VAL A 235 18.46 3.49 8.48
N THR A 236 17.66 3.92 7.49
CA THR A 236 16.26 4.30 7.71
C THR A 236 15.46 3.14 8.30
N ALA A 237 15.58 1.94 7.76
CA ALA A 237 14.91 0.76 8.30
C ALA A 237 15.28 0.50 9.76
N VAL A 238 16.58 0.58 10.10
CA VAL A 238 17.04 0.42 11.49
C VAL A 238 16.47 1.51 12.40
N VAL A 239 16.49 2.79 11.97
CA VAL A 239 15.90 3.89 12.74
C VAL A 239 14.42 3.65 13.00
N LEU A 240 13.67 3.20 12.00
CA LEU A 240 12.23 2.95 12.13
C LEU A 240 11.91 1.72 12.98
N LEU A 241 12.73 0.67 12.90
CA LEU A 241 12.60 -0.48 13.78
C LEU A 241 12.87 -0.10 15.24
N LEU A 242 13.88 0.74 15.49
CA LEU A 242 14.14 1.28 16.82
C LEU A 242 13.01 2.21 17.29
N ALA A 243 12.54 3.14 16.45
CA ALA A 243 11.40 4.00 16.78
C ALA A 243 10.16 3.18 17.16
N SER A 244 9.85 2.14 16.37
CA SER A 244 8.75 1.22 16.67
C SER A 244 8.97 0.40 17.96
N ALA A 245 10.22 0.02 18.26
CA ALA A 245 10.54 -0.71 19.47
C ALA A 245 10.38 0.15 20.74
N PHE A 246 10.61 1.45 20.63
CA PHE A 246 10.46 2.44 21.71
C PHE A 246 9.10 3.14 21.70
N ASP A 247 8.14 2.65 20.94
CA ASP A 247 6.76 3.19 20.87
C ASP A 247 6.69 4.65 20.38
N VAL A 248 7.64 5.04 19.52
CA VAL A 248 7.69 6.36 18.88
C VAL A 248 6.90 6.32 17.57
N GLN A 249 6.08 7.34 17.32
CA GLN A 249 5.38 7.50 16.04
C GLN A 249 6.36 7.52 14.88
N LEU A 250 6.01 6.85 13.78
CA LEU A 250 6.94 6.56 12.68
C LEU A 250 7.11 7.70 11.68
N GLY A 251 6.16 8.66 11.62
CA GLY A 251 6.16 9.70 10.60
C GLY A 251 7.38 10.62 10.68
N LEU A 252 7.63 11.25 11.82
CA LEU A 252 8.75 12.19 11.98
C LEU A 252 10.13 11.52 11.81
N PRO A 253 10.42 10.35 12.41
CA PRO A 253 11.68 9.65 12.16
C PRO A 253 11.88 9.30 10.69
N THR A 254 10.81 8.88 9.98
CA THR A 254 10.87 8.58 8.54
C THR A 254 11.18 9.83 7.72
N CYS A 255 10.51 10.93 8.02
CA CYS A 255 10.75 12.21 7.32
C CYS A 255 12.20 12.64 7.48
N ILE A 256 12.72 12.66 8.72
CA ILE A 256 14.10 13.06 9.01
C ILE A 256 15.09 12.14 8.29
N ALA A 257 14.91 10.81 8.40
CA ALA A 257 15.80 9.84 7.79
C ALA A 257 15.78 9.94 6.25
N GLY A 258 14.61 10.07 5.64
CA GLY A 258 14.46 10.23 4.19
C GLY A 258 15.08 11.52 3.67
N VAL A 259 14.82 12.65 4.32
CA VAL A 259 15.42 13.96 3.96
C VAL A 259 16.93 13.92 4.14
N ALA A 260 17.42 13.45 5.29
CA ALA A 260 18.87 13.39 5.58
C ALA A 260 19.60 12.49 4.58
N THR A 261 19.05 11.31 4.27
CA THR A 261 19.61 10.39 3.27
C THR A 261 19.64 11.03 1.89
N THR A 262 18.55 11.66 1.47
CA THR A 262 18.46 12.34 0.17
C THR A 262 19.52 13.45 0.07
N LEU A 263 19.63 14.31 1.09
CA LEU A 263 20.60 15.40 1.11
C LEU A 263 22.04 14.86 1.10
N ALA A 264 22.33 13.85 1.92
CA ALA A 264 23.66 13.25 1.98
C ALA A 264 24.08 12.65 0.62
N ILE A 265 23.18 11.97 -0.07
CA ILE A 265 23.44 11.39 -1.40
C ILE A 265 23.61 12.52 -2.43
N CYS A 266 22.73 13.53 -2.43
CA CYS A 266 22.85 14.67 -3.34
C CYS A 266 24.20 15.39 -3.20
N LEU A 267 24.68 15.56 -1.97
CA LEU A 267 26.00 16.13 -1.70
C LEU A 267 27.13 15.20 -2.20
N LEU A 268 27.04 13.91 -1.93
CA LEU A 268 28.04 12.91 -2.30
C LEU A 268 28.23 12.83 -3.83
N VAL A 269 27.12 12.81 -4.59
CA VAL A 269 27.15 12.70 -6.05
C VAL A 269 27.09 14.05 -6.77
N ARG A 270 27.12 15.16 -6.03
CA ARG A 270 27.02 16.56 -6.53
C ARG A 270 25.78 16.80 -7.40
N MET A 271 24.66 16.23 -7.00
CA MET A 271 23.37 16.38 -7.66
C MET A 271 22.51 17.41 -6.91
N SER A 272 21.70 18.17 -7.64
CA SER A 272 20.76 19.09 -7.00
C SER A 272 19.61 18.32 -6.32
N PRO A 273 19.32 18.58 -5.03
CA PRO A 273 18.16 17.98 -4.36
C PRO A 273 16.82 18.30 -5.06
N LEU A 274 16.76 19.41 -5.78
CA LEU A 274 15.58 19.84 -6.51
C LEU A 274 15.18 18.83 -7.60
N MET A 275 16.13 18.10 -8.17
CA MET A 275 15.84 17.04 -9.14
C MET A 275 15.03 15.91 -8.49
N VAL A 276 15.40 15.49 -7.28
CA VAL A 276 14.64 14.48 -6.52
C VAL A 276 13.27 15.02 -6.16
N VAL A 277 13.21 16.20 -5.58
CA VAL A 277 11.95 16.83 -5.13
C VAL A 277 10.95 16.99 -6.28
N ARG A 278 11.43 17.35 -7.48
CA ARG A 278 10.57 17.54 -8.67
C ARG A 278 9.89 16.24 -9.13
N ASP A 279 10.59 15.12 -9.01
CA ASP A 279 10.12 13.83 -9.53
C ASP A 279 9.24 13.07 -8.52
N VAL A 280 9.19 13.51 -7.26
CA VAL A 280 8.32 12.96 -6.22
C VAL A 280 6.84 13.23 -6.54
N SER A 281 6.00 12.24 -6.29
CA SER A 281 4.53 12.31 -6.51
C SER A 281 3.82 13.07 -5.37
N TRP A 282 4.03 14.38 -5.26
CA TRP A 282 3.47 15.22 -4.19
C TRP A 282 1.93 15.23 -4.14
N SER A 283 1.24 14.85 -5.21
CA SER A 283 -0.22 14.76 -5.26
C SER A 283 -0.79 13.76 -4.25
N VAL A 284 0.00 12.84 -3.73
CA VAL A 284 -0.42 11.88 -2.69
C VAL A 284 -0.76 12.58 -1.38
N LEU A 285 -0.06 13.65 -1.01
CA LEU A 285 -0.33 14.37 0.24
C LEU A 285 -1.72 15.04 0.26
N PRO A 286 -2.11 15.89 -0.72
CA PRO A 286 -3.47 16.43 -0.77
C PRO A 286 -4.53 15.35 -1.01
N LEU A 287 -4.22 14.24 -1.69
CA LEU A 287 -5.12 13.09 -1.76
C LEU A 287 -5.47 12.58 -0.36
N VAL A 288 -4.46 12.25 0.44
CA VAL A 288 -4.64 11.71 1.79
C VAL A 288 -5.35 12.72 2.68
N ALA A 289 -4.98 14.01 2.63
CA ALA A 289 -5.66 15.07 3.38
C ALA A 289 -7.15 15.16 3.03
N GLY A 290 -7.48 15.12 1.75
CA GLY A 290 -8.88 15.09 1.29
C GLY A 290 -9.64 13.86 1.81
N LEU A 291 -9.01 12.69 1.79
CA LEU A 291 -9.61 11.46 2.32
C LEU A 291 -9.90 11.53 3.83
N PHE A 292 -9.02 12.14 4.63
CA PHE A 292 -9.28 12.38 6.05
C PHE A 292 -10.54 13.24 6.25
N VAL A 293 -10.72 14.31 5.46
CA VAL A 293 -11.90 15.16 5.53
C VAL A 293 -13.18 14.43 5.09
N LEU A 294 -13.12 13.62 4.02
CA LEU A 294 -14.26 12.82 3.56
C LEU A 294 -14.71 11.81 4.62
N VAL A 295 -13.76 11.13 5.28
CA VAL A 295 -14.06 10.14 6.34
C VAL A 295 -14.60 10.85 7.59
N GLU A 296 -14.09 12.02 7.97
CA GLU A 296 -14.62 12.82 9.06
C GLU A 296 -16.08 13.22 8.78
N ALA A 297 -16.41 13.61 7.55
CA ALA A 297 -17.79 13.91 7.16
C ALA A 297 -18.70 12.68 7.21
N LEU A 298 -18.20 11.50 6.82
CA LEU A 298 -18.93 10.24 6.97
C LEU A 298 -19.17 9.91 8.46
N ASP A 299 -18.19 10.17 9.33
CA ASP A 299 -18.34 9.97 10.77
C ASP A 299 -19.41 10.90 11.35
N HIS A 300 -19.35 12.18 11.03
CA HIS A 300 -20.38 13.17 11.42
C HIS A 300 -21.77 12.81 10.91
N SER A 301 -21.89 12.10 9.78
CA SER A 301 -23.17 11.63 9.25
C SER A 301 -23.74 10.41 10.01
N GLY A 302 -22.96 9.80 10.90
CA GLY A 302 -23.35 8.64 11.70
C GLY A 302 -23.14 7.28 11.03
N VAL A 303 -22.69 7.22 9.76
CA VAL A 303 -22.43 5.94 9.04
C VAL A 303 -21.39 5.10 9.76
N ILE A 304 -20.28 5.73 10.18
CA ILE A 304 -19.19 5.00 10.87
C ILE A 304 -19.65 4.47 12.22
N GLY A 305 -20.54 5.22 12.91
CA GLY A 305 -21.17 4.75 14.15
C GLY A 305 -21.94 3.43 13.99
N HIS A 306 -22.54 3.17 12.83
CA HIS A 306 -23.21 1.89 12.55
C HIS A 306 -22.20 0.78 12.34
N VAL A 307 -21.08 1.04 11.64
CA VAL A 307 -19.98 0.09 11.49
C VAL A 307 -19.39 -0.24 12.87
N ALA A 308 -19.16 0.77 13.71
CA ALA A 308 -18.66 0.57 15.07
C ALA A 308 -19.64 -0.22 15.96
N ALA A 309 -20.94 0.03 15.83
CA ALA A 309 -21.96 -0.73 16.55
C ALA A 309 -22.00 -2.21 16.11
N TRP A 310 -21.85 -2.45 14.80
CA TRP A 310 -21.72 -3.80 14.27
C TRP A 310 -20.46 -4.50 14.79
N LEU A 311 -19.29 -3.85 14.76
CA LEU A 311 -18.05 -4.39 15.30
C LEU A 311 -18.18 -4.74 16.79
N ARG A 312 -18.85 -3.89 17.59
CA ARG A 312 -19.11 -4.19 19.01
C ARG A 312 -20.02 -5.40 19.21
N ALA A 313 -21.05 -5.52 18.39
CA ALA A 313 -21.97 -6.66 18.47
C ALA A 313 -21.28 -8.00 18.12
N GLU A 314 -20.45 -7.99 17.08
CA GLU A 314 -19.69 -9.18 16.67
C GLU A 314 -18.53 -9.51 17.64
N ALA A 315 -18.02 -8.55 18.43
CA ALA A 315 -16.90 -8.74 19.35
C ALA A 315 -17.17 -9.75 20.48
N ALA A 316 -18.41 -10.19 20.66
CA ALA A 316 -18.78 -11.29 21.55
C ALA A 316 -18.13 -12.64 21.15
N ASP A 317 -17.85 -12.81 19.84
CA ASP A 317 -17.05 -13.92 19.30
C ASP A 317 -15.88 -13.31 18.50
N PRO A 318 -14.72 -13.10 19.11
CA PRO A 318 -13.58 -12.43 18.48
C PRO A 318 -13.08 -13.13 17.21
N ALA A 319 -13.10 -14.45 17.16
CA ALA A 319 -12.64 -15.22 16.00
C ALA A 319 -13.56 -15.01 14.79
N ARG A 320 -14.87 -15.10 15.01
CA ARG A 320 -15.87 -14.82 13.98
C ARG A 320 -15.82 -13.37 13.55
N ALA A 321 -15.71 -12.42 14.48
CA ALA A 321 -15.58 -11.01 14.19
C ALA A 321 -14.34 -10.71 13.32
N ALA A 322 -13.20 -11.32 13.63
CA ALA A 322 -11.98 -11.17 12.86
C ALA A 322 -12.15 -11.67 11.41
N ILE A 323 -12.70 -12.85 11.22
CA ILE A 323 -12.95 -13.41 9.88
C ILE A 323 -13.93 -12.51 9.10
N THR A 324 -15.06 -12.15 9.70
CA THR A 324 -16.09 -11.37 9.00
C THR A 324 -15.64 -9.95 8.69
N ALA A 325 -15.03 -9.25 9.67
CA ALA A 325 -14.55 -7.88 9.49
C ALA A 325 -13.35 -7.81 8.53
N GLY A 326 -12.35 -8.68 8.70
CA GLY A 326 -11.20 -8.75 7.82
C GLY A 326 -11.58 -9.08 6.37
N THR A 327 -12.47 -10.05 6.19
CA THR A 327 -12.98 -10.40 4.86
C THR A 327 -13.81 -9.27 4.25
N ALA A 328 -14.73 -8.68 5.01
CA ALA A 328 -15.55 -7.57 4.54
C ALA A 328 -14.70 -6.39 4.10
N LEU A 329 -13.66 -6.05 4.86
CA LEU A 329 -12.75 -4.95 4.54
C LEU A 329 -11.85 -5.29 3.34
N ALA A 330 -11.40 -6.54 3.20
CA ALA A 330 -10.63 -7.00 2.04
C ALA A 330 -11.42 -6.83 0.72
N PHE A 331 -12.69 -7.21 0.70
CA PHE A 331 -13.53 -6.97 -0.47
C PHE A 331 -13.93 -5.50 -0.61
N GLY A 332 -14.23 -4.82 0.49
CA GLY A 332 -14.60 -3.41 0.53
C GLY A 332 -13.51 -2.48 0.00
N SER A 333 -12.24 -2.78 0.26
CA SER A 333 -11.11 -2.00 -0.23
C SER A 333 -11.06 -1.92 -1.77
N ASN A 334 -11.61 -2.89 -2.47
CA ASN A 334 -11.71 -2.87 -3.93
C ASN A 334 -12.80 -1.94 -4.48
N LEU A 335 -13.73 -1.54 -3.63
CA LEU A 335 -14.81 -0.60 -3.97
C LEU A 335 -14.45 0.85 -3.65
N VAL A 336 -13.64 1.06 -2.60
CA VAL A 336 -13.34 2.43 -2.13
C VAL A 336 -11.85 2.76 -2.09
N ASN A 337 -10.97 1.83 -2.45
CA ASN A 337 -9.51 1.86 -2.28
C ASN A 337 -9.09 1.60 -0.82
N ASN A 338 -7.86 1.07 -0.63
CA ASN A 338 -7.38 0.65 0.70
C ASN A 338 -7.19 1.82 1.69
N LEU A 339 -6.77 3.01 1.25
CA LEU A 339 -6.58 4.14 2.16
C LEU A 339 -7.90 4.64 2.75
N PRO A 340 -8.95 4.98 1.98
CA PRO A 340 -10.26 5.28 2.53
C PRO A 340 -10.85 4.15 3.37
N ALA A 341 -10.70 2.89 2.93
CA ALA A 341 -11.16 1.72 3.68
C ALA A 341 -10.46 1.62 5.04
N GLY A 342 -9.15 1.83 5.09
CA GLY A 342 -8.35 1.87 6.32
C GLY A 342 -8.76 3.01 7.26
N LEU A 343 -9.04 4.22 6.74
CA LEU A 343 -9.51 5.36 7.54
C LEU A 343 -10.89 5.10 8.17
N ILE A 344 -11.83 4.56 7.38
CA ILE A 344 -13.16 4.17 7.89
C ILE A 344 -13.02 3.11 8.98
N ALA A 345 -12.19 2.09 8.75
CA ALA A 345 -11.92 1.04 9.72
C ALA A 345 -11.24 1.59 10.99
N SER A 346 -10.24 2.47 10.86
CA SER A 346 -9.57 3.14 11.99
C SER A 346 -10.56 3.90 12.88
N THR A 347 -11.43 4.72 12.26
CA THR A 347 -12.44 5.49 13.00
C THR A 347 -13.46 4.57 13.68
N ALA A 348 -13.89 3.49 13.00
CA ALA A 348 -14.80 2.51 13.58
C ALA A 348 -14.14 1.72 14.74
N VAL A 349 -12.86 1.35 14.62
CA VAL A 349 -12.07 0.69 15.68
C VAL A 349 -11.93 1.61 16.88
N ALA A 350 -11.63 2.90 16.68
CA ALA A 350 -11.51 3.87 17.76
C ALA A 350 -12.82 4.01 18.57
N GLN A 351 -13.98 3.92 17.89
CA GLN A 351 -15.29 3.98 18.54
C GLN A 351 -15.71 2.64 19.15
N ALA A 352 -15.39 1.51 18.50
CA ALA A 352 -15.86 0.19 18.91
C ALA A 352 -14.99 -0.45 19.99
N GLN A 353 -13.68 -0.15 19.98
CA GLN A 353 -12.65 -0.77 20.85
C GLN A 353 -12.72 -2.32 20.79
N PRO A 354 -12.69 -2.93 19.58
CA PRO A 354 -12.78 -4.39 19.45
C PRO A 354 -11.51 -5.08 19.95
N PRO A 355 -11.56 -6.40 20.22
CA PRO A 355 -10.36 -7.18 20.52
C PRO A 355 -9.27 -7.02 19.45
N ARG A 356 -8.01 -7.09 19.87
CA ARG A 356 -6.85 -6.89 18.99
C ARG A 356 -6.87 -7.77 17.74
N VAL A 357 -7.25 -9.04 17.87
CA VAL A 357 -7.34 -9.96 16.75
C VAL A 357 -8.26 -9.46 15.62
N VAL A 358 -9.30 -8.69 15.98
CA VAL A 358 -10.20 -8.07 14.99
C VAL A 358 -9.52 -6.90 14.28
N VAL A 359 -8.77 -6.08 15.01
CA VAL A 359 -7.98 -4.97 14.43
C VAL A 359 -6.91 -5.52 13.48
N ASP A 360 -6.20 -6.56 13.91
CA ASP A 360 -5.17 -7.23 13.10
C ASP A 360 -5.79 -7.86 11.83
N ALA A 361 -6.97 -8.45 11.93
CA ALA A 361 -7.70 -8.99 10.78
C ALA A 361 -8.16 -7.89 9.80
N LEU A 362 -8.59 -6.74 10.32
CA LEU A 362 -8.90 -5.56 9.49
C LEU A 362 -7.67 -5.09 8.73
N LEU A 363 -6.48 -5.06 9.37
CA LEU A 363 -5.24 -4.70 8.69
C LEU A 363 -4.90 -5.68 7.57
N ILE A 364 -4.95 -6.98 7.84
CA ILE A 364 -4.74 -8.01 6.82
C ILE A 364 -5.71 -7.82 5.65
N GLY A 365 -6.97 -7.48 5.94
CA GLY A 365 -7.98 -7.20 4.93
C GLY A 365 -7.67 -5.98 4.07
N VAL A 366 -7.27 -4.87 4.68
CA VAL A 366 -6.89 -3.62 3.98
C VAL A 366 -5.68 -3.82 3.08
N ASP A 367 -4.70 -4.58 3.54
CA ASP A 367 -3.43 -4.75 2.84
C ASP A 367 -3.51 -5.80 1.72
N LEU A 368 -4.14 -6.93 2.00
CA LEU A 368 -4.15 -8.05 1.06
C LEU A 368 -5.33 -7.99 0.08
N GLY A 369 -6.46 -7.40 0.52
CA GLY A 369 -7.67 -7.25 -0.30
C GLY A 369 -7.46 -6.61 -1.66
N PRO A 370 -6.63 -5.56 -1.79
CA PRO A 370 -6.33 -4.91 -3.06
C PRO A 370 -5.74 -5.82 -4.15
N ASN A 371 -5.22 -6.97 -3.81
CA ASN A 371 -4.78 -7.96 -4.81
C ASN A 371 -5.92 -8.51 -5.67
N LEU A 372 -7.19 -8.28 -5.31
CA LEU A 372 -8.34 -8.73 -6.08
C LEU A 372 -8.56 -7.89 -7.34
N SER A 373 -8.40 -6.57 -7.25
CA SER A 373 -8.71 -5.68 -8.39
C SER A 373 -7.72 -4.53 -8.52
N ILE A 374 -7.64 -3.96 -9.73
CA ILE A 374 -6.77 -2.81 -10.03
C ILE A 374 -7.13 -1.59 -9.17
N THR A 375 -8.38 -1.45 -8.79
CA THR A 375 -8.89 -0.29 -8.03
C THR A 375 -8.67 -0.41 -6.52
N GLY A 376 -8.23 -1.57 -6.04
CA GLY A 376 -8.12 -1.88 -4.61
C GLY A 376 -7.06 -1.07 -3.86
N SER A 377 -5.97 -0.67 -4.51
CA SER A 377 -4.94 0.20 -3.92
C SER A 377 -4.39 1.21 -4.91
N LEU A 378 -3.83 2.29 -4.37
CA LEU A 378 -3.08 3.26 -5.17
C LEU A 378 -1.88 2.59 -5.86
N ALA A 379 -1.17 1.73 -5.15
CA ALA A 379 -0.05 0.97 -5.69
C ALA A 379 -0.43 0.18 -6.95
N THR A 380 -1.56 -0.53 -6.95
CA THR A 380 -2.03 -1.30 -8.11
C THR A 380 -2.38 -0.42 -9.31
N ILE A 381 -2.98 0.75 -9.04
CA ILE A 381 -3.31 1.72 -10.07
C ILE A 381 -2.02 2.31 -10.69
N LEU A 382 -1.04 2.66 -9.86
CA LEU A 382 0.26 3.19 -10.30
C LEU A 382 1.06 2.12 -11.06
N TRP A 383 1.00 0.87 -10.63
CA TRP A 383 1.56 -0.26 -11.35
C TRP A 383 0.97 -0.36 -12.77
N LEU A 384 -0.36 -0.28 -12.93
CA LEU A 384 -0.99 -0.30 -14.24
C LEU A 384 -0.53 0.86 -15.12
N GLN A 385 -0.37 2.04 -14.55
CA GLN A 385 0.17 3.19 -15.28
C GLN A 385 1.62 2.99 -15.71
N ALA A 386 2.44 2.40 -14.84
CA ALA A 386 3.84 2.11 -15.14
C ALA A 386 3.94 1.15 -16.34
N ILE A 387 3.18 0.06 -16.34
CA ILE A 387 3.22 -0.90 -17.46
C ILE A 387 2.64 -0.34 -18.76
N ARG A 388 1.64 0.55 -18.68
CA ARG A 388 1.07 1.23 -19.86
C ARG A 388 2.06 2.17 -20.53
N ARG A 389 2.94 2.82 -19.76
CA ARG A 389 4.04 3.65 -20.32
C ARG A 389 5.02 2.81 -21.13
N GLU A 390 5.15 1.53 -20.81
CA GLU A 390 6.00 0.56 -21.51
C GLU A 390 5.25 -0.14 -22.67
N GLY A 391 4.03 0.32 -23.03
CA GLY A 391 3.24 -0.22 -24.12
C GLY A 391 2.52 -1.54 -23.81
N LEU A 392 2.47 -1.94 -22.52
CA LEU A 392 1.70 -3.09 -22.06
C LEU A 392 0.39 -2.65 -21.42
N ASP A 393 -0.65 -3.48 -21.56
CA ASP A 393 -1.92 -3.26 -20.86
C ASP A 393 -2.44 -4.56 -20.23
N VAL A 394 -3.03 -4.41 -19.06
CA VAL A 394 -3.73 -5.48 -18.36
C VAL A 394 -5.16 -5.03 -18.10
N GLY A 395 -6.09 -5.67 -18.81
CA GLY A 395 -7.52 -5.38 -18.63
C GLY A 395 -8.03 -5.81 -17.25
N PHE A 396 -9.07 -5.13 -16.78
CA PHE A 396 -9.69 -5.36 -15.48
C PHE A 396 -10.02 -6.85 -15.22
N LEU A 397 -10.67 -7.52 -16.18
CA LEU A 397 -11.06 -8.93 -16.03
C LEU A 397 -9.86 -9.88 -15.91
N ARG A 398 -8.75 -9.57 -16.60
CA ARG A 398 -7.54 -10.38 -16.49
C ARG A 398 -6.92 -10.22 -15.09
N PHE A 399 -6.81 -8.98 -14.60
CA PHE A 399 -6.32 -8.73 -13.26
C PHE A 399 -7.21 -9.40 -12.21
N LEU A 400 -8.53 -9.25 -12.33
CA LEU A 400 -9.51 -9.86 -11.42
C LEU A 400 -9.40 -11.40 -11.39
N LYS A 401 -9.20 -12.06 -12.54
CA LYS A 401 -9.02 -13.53 -12.58
C LYS A 401 -7.75 -13.97 -11.85
N VAL A 402 -6.63 -13.31 -12.10
CA VAL A 402 -5.35 -13.59 -11.40
C VAL A 402 -5.50 -13.25 -9.92
N GLY A 403 -6.09 -12.10 -9.62
CA GLY A 403 -6.33 -11.62 -8.25
C GLY A 403 -7.22 -12.56 -7.44
N ALA A 404 -8.32 -13.06 -7.99
CA ALA A 404 -9.21 -13.97 -7.29
C ALA A 404 -8.52 -15.29 -6.91
N VAL A 405 -7.71 -15.83 -7.83
CA VAL A 405 -6.97 -17.08 -7.57
C VAL A 405 -5.84 -16.88 -6.55
N THR A 406 -5.29 -15.67 -6.45
CA THR A 406 -4.17 -15.38 -5.53
C THR A 406 -4.64 -14.81 -4.20
N MET A 407 -5.52 -13.81 -4.21
CA MET A 407 -5.93 -13.06 -3.00
C MET A 407 -6.80 -13.90 -2.08
N ILE A 408 -7.81 -14.60 -2.61
CA ILE A 408 -8.76 -15.33 -1.76
C ILE A 408 -8.07 -16.40 -0.90
N PRO A 409 -7.25 -17.32 -1.46
CA PRO A 409 -6.56 -18.30 -0.63
C PRO A 409 -5.47 -17.66 0.26
N ALA A 410 -4.81 -16.58 -0.18
CA ALA A 410 -3.83 -15.87 0.64
C ALA A 410 -4.48 -15.18 1.84
N LEU A 411 -5.65 -14.55 1.64
CA LEU A 411 -6.45 -13.96 2.72
C LEU A 411 -6.90 -15.02 3.73
N ALA A 412 -7.43 -16.15 3.24
CA ALA A 412 -7.85 -17.25 4.10
C ALA A 412 -6.67 -17.81 4.92
N ALA A 413 -5.49 -17.97 4.30
CA ALA A 413 -4.28 -18.41 4.99
C ALA A 413 -3.78 -17.40 6.03
N ALA A 414 -3.77 -16.09 5.70
CA ALA A 414 -3.35 -15.05 6.61
C ALA A 414 -4.30 -14.89 7.81
N LEU A 415 -5.60 -14.85 7.58
CA LEU A 415 -6.60 -14.79 8.65
C LEU A 415 -6.58 -16.07 9.49
N GLY A 416 -6.50 -17.24 8.86
CA GLY A 416 -6.41 -18.53 9.56
C GLY A 416 -5.18 -18.62 10.46
N THR A 417 -4.00 -18.23 9.95
CA THR A 417 -2.77 -18.24 10.77
C THR A 417 -2.82 -17.20 11.89
N ARG A 418 -3.46 -16.03 11.66
CA ARG A 418 -3.66 -15.02 12.72
C ARG A 418 -4.51 -15.56 13.87
N LEU A 419 -5.56 -16.31 13.55
CA LEU A 419 -6.43 -16.93 14.55
C LEU A 419 -5.76 -18.08 15.29
N LEU A 420 -4.82 -18.81 14.65
CA LEU A 420 -4.09 -19.91 15.28
C LEU A 420 -3.07 -19.45 16.32
N ILE A 421 -2.55 -18.24 16.19
CA ILE A 421 -1.55 -17.70 17.13
C ILE A 421 -2.16 -16.88 18.28
N GLY A 422 -3.48 -16.72 18.33
CA GLY A 422 -4.26 -16.09 19.43
C GLY A 422 -4.39 -14.58 19.31
#